data_270094ff29e0203da58da0d01de223c5
#
_entry.id   270094ff29e0203da58da0d01de223c5
#
_cell.length_a   1.000
_cell.length_b   1.000
_cell.length_c   1.000
_cell.angle_alpha   90.00
_cell.angle_beta   90.00
_cell.angle_gamma   90.00
#
_symmetry.space_group_name_H-M   'P 1'
#
loop_
_entity.id
_entity.type
_entity.pdbx_description
1 polymer ?
#
loop_
_entity_poly.entity_id
_entity_poly.type
_entity_poly.pdbx_seq_one_letter_code
_entity_poly.pdbx_strand_id
1 'polypeptide(L)'
;PEVDEYLRRQSMSAVDYKAFVERLKKELPGEPILIVRFGDHQPSFAKHMVDPALDDTVLARRIAEADPRFLATYYAIEGINFKPASLSSALDTLDAPYLPIVVMEAAGLPLDPSFAEQKRVMKRCNGLFYRCAAGAEAKRFNRLLIEAGLIKRL
;
A
#
# COMPACT_ATOMS: atom_id res chain seq x y z
N PRO A 1 4.72 16.99 22.61
CA PRO A 1 3.97 15.91 23.30
C PRO A 1 3.38 14.89 22.32
N GLU A 2 2.70 15.34 21.23
CA GLU A 2 2.03 14.44 20.28
C GLU A 2 3.02 13.60 19.46
N VAL A 3 4.09 14.21 18.97
CA VAL A 3 5.18 13.52 18.26
C VAL A 3 5.87 12.50 19.16
N ASP A 4 6.17 12.86 20.40
CA ASP A 4 6.85 11.96 21.35
C ASP A 4 5.98 10.74 21.67
N GLU A 5 4.67 10.95 21.85
CA GLU A 5 3.72 9.87 22.09
C GLU A 5 3.58 8.97 20.85
N TYR A 6 3.57 9.54 19.65
CA TYR A 6 3.57 8.76 18.43
C TYR A 6 4.83 7.90 18.31
N LEU A 7 6.01 8.47 18.50
CA LEU A 7 7.28 7.75 18.46
C LEU A 7 7.34 6.65 19.52
N ARG A 8 6.83 6.92 20.73
CA ARG A 8 6.73 5.92 21.79
C ARG A 8 5.86 4.73 21.36
N ARG A 9 4.68 5.00 20.78
CA ARG A 9 3.78 3.94 20.26
C ARG A 9 4.40 3.16 19.12
N GLN A 10 5.08 3.84 18.18
CA GLN A 10 5.80 3.17 17.10
C GLN A 10 6.91 2.25 17.63
N SER A 11 7.65 2.70 18.63
CA SER A 11 8.68 1.89 19.27
C SER A 11 8.10 0.65 19.95
N MET A 12 6.99 0.78 20.68
CA MET A 12 6.28 -0.35 21.28
C MET A 12 5.78 -1.33 20.22
N SER A 13 5.12 -0.83 19.17
CA SER A 13 4.66 -1.67 18.06
C SER A 13 5.79 -2.43 17.37
N ALA A 14 6.97 -1.82 17.26
CA ALA A 14 8.14 -2.49 16.68
C ALA A 14 8.64 -3.65 17.56
N VAL A 15 8.62 -3.48 18.90
CA VAL A 15 8.98 -4.53 19.86
C VAL A 15 7.94 -5.67 19.78
N ASP A 16 6.65 -5.34 19.81
CA ASP A 16 5.56 -6.31 19.74
C ASP A 16 5.59 -7.08 18.43
N TYR A 17 5.85 -6.39 17.31
CA TYR A 17 5.99 -7.02 16.01
C TYR A 17 7.14 -8.03 15.97
N LYS A 18 8.30 -7.67 16.52
CA LYS A 18 9.45 -8.57 16.62
C LYS A 18 9.11 -9.83 17.44
N ALA A 19 8.48 -9.65 18.59
CA ALA A 19 8.03 -10.75 19.42
C ALA A 19 7.00 -11.63 18.72
N PHE A 20 6.07 -11.05 17.99
CA PHE A 20 5.09 -11.75 17.17
C PHE A 20 5.75 -12.61 16.08
N VAL A 21 6.70 -12.07 15.33
CA VAL A 21 7.44 -12.81 14.30
C VAL A 21 8.20 -13.99 14.89
N GLU A 22 8.89 -13.82 16.04
CA GLU A 22 9.60 -14.91 16.70
C GLU A 22 8.64 -16.01 17.22
N ARG A 23 7.46 -15.62 17.69
CA ARG A 23 6.41 -16.59 18.05
C ARG A 23 5.92 -17.39 16.84
N LEU A 24 5.67 -16.74 15.71
CA LEU A 24 5.25 -17.42 14.48
C LEU A 24 6.29 -18.47 14.05
N LYS A 25 7.56 -18.12 14.05
CA LYS A 25 8.65 -19.04 13.72
C LYS A 25 8.71 -20.26 14.67
N LYS A 26 8.44 -20.02 15.96
CA LYS A 26 8.50 -21.06 16.99
C LYS A 26 7.26 -21.95 16.99
N GLU A 27 6.07 -21.35 16.88
CA GLU A 27 4.79 -22.05 17.02
C GLU A 27 4.34 -22.72 15.71
N LEU A 28 4.78 -22.19 14.56
CA LEU A 28 4.45 -22.67 13.23
C LEU A 28 5.70 -22.97 12.40
N PRO A 29 6.57 -23.87 12.87
CA PRO A 29 7.82 -24.17 12.19
C PRO A 29 7.53 -24.83 10.83
N GLY A 30 8.07 -24.24 9.76
CA GLY A 30 7.90 -24.76 8.40
C GLY A 30 6.65 -24.29 7.67
N GLU A 31 5.68 -23.66 8.35
CA GLU A 31 4.53 -23.04 7.68
C GLU A 31 4.96 -21.78 6.92
N PRO A 32 4.68 -21.69 5.62
CA PRO A 32 5.00 -20.50 4.83
C PRO A 32 4.02 -19.36 5.16
N ILE A 33 4.50 -18.29 5.76
CA ILE A 33 3.68 -17.14 6.15
C ILE A 33 4.21 -15.88 5.45
N LEU A 34 3.32 -15.14 4.79
CA LEU A 34 3.61 -13.83 4.23
C LEU A 34 3.01 -12.76 5.12
N ILE A 35 3.85 -11.86 5.63
CA ILE A 35 3.41 -10.70 6.40
C ILE A 35 3.52 -9.48 5.51
N VAL A 36 2.41 -8.75 5.41
CA VAL A 36 2.33 -7.46 4.71
C VAL A 36 2.00 -6.38 5.72
N ARG A 37 2.86 -5.41 5.84
CA ARG A 37 2.64 -4.21 6.68
C ARG A 37 2.56 -3.00 5.80
N PHE A 38 1.60 -2.13 6.05
CA PHE A 38 1.49 -0.86 5.33
C PHE A 38 0.86 0.20 6.24
N GLY A 39 1.17 1.47 5.97
CA GLY A 39 0.47 2.58 6.58
C GLY A 39 -0.79 2.92 5.79
N ASP A 40 -1.89 3.17 6.47
CA ASP A 40 -3.15 3.61 5.87
C ASP A 40 -3.15 5.11 5.55
N HIS A 41 -2.56 5.91 6.42
CA HIS A 41 -2.35 7.35 6.26
C HIS A 41 -1.21 7.86 7.14
N GLN A 42 -0.78 9.08 6.89
CA GLN A 42 0.15 9.77 7.78
C GLN A 42 -0.57 10.31 9.02
N PRO A 43 0.13 10.44 10.18
CA PRO A 43 -0.44 11.08 11.36
C PRO A 43 -0.76 12.57 11.09
N SER A 44 -1.81 13.07 11.73
CA SER A 44 -2.36 14.42 11.49
C SER A 44 -1.32 15.54 11.68
N PHE A 45 -0.39 15.38 12.61
CA PHE A 45 0.67 16.36 12.87
C PHE A 45 1.78 16.37 11.80
N ALA A 46 1.93 15.31 11.00
CA ALA A 46 3.01 15.18 10.01
C ALA A 46 2.96 16.31 8.97
N LYS A 47 1.77 16.80 8.63
CA LYS A 47 1.59 17.92 7.71
C LYS A 47 2.36 19.17 8.13
N HIS A 48 2.34 19.52 9.41
CA HIS A 48 3.04 20.68 9.95
C HIS A 48 4.55 20.44 10.13
N MET A 49 4.99 19.19 10.16
CA MET A 49 6.42 18.85 10.13
C MET A 49 7.00 19.02 8.72
N VAL A 50 6.20 18.71 7.69
CA VAL A 50 6.58 18.89 6.28
C VAL A 50 6.61 20.37 5.89
N ASP A 51 5.62 21.13 6.35
CA ASP A 51 5.49 22.56 6.10
C ASP A 51 4.81 23.22 7.30
N PRO A 52 5.60 23.87 8.20
CA PRO A 52 5.05 24.54 9.38
C PRO A 52 4.11 25.72 9.09
N ALA A 53 4.23 26.32 7.91
CA ALA A 53 3.39 27.45 7.48
C ALA A 53 2.14 27.01 6.67
N LEU A 54 1.90 25.70 6.60
CA LEU A 54 0.81 25.13 5.81
C LEU A 54 -0.55 25.51 6.40
N ASP A 55 -1.34 26.26 5.65
CA ASP A 55 -2.75 26.46 5.95
C ASP A 55 -3.65 25.37 5.34
N ASP A 56 -4.89 25.29 5.80
CA ASP A 56 -5.83 24.24 5.38
C ASP A 56 -6.18 24.35 3.88
N THR A 57 -6.17 25.53 3.29
CA THR A 57 -6.46 25.75 1.86
C THR A 57 -5.33 25.19 1.00
N VAL A 58 -4.08 25.50 1.38
CA VAL A 58 -2.89 24.96 0.71
C VAL A 58 -2.83 23.44 0.88
N LEU A 59 -3.11 22.93 2.07
CA LEU A 59 -3.16 21.49 2.33
C LEU A 59 -4.20 20.78 1.45
N ALA A 60 -5.43 21.31 1.39
CA ALA A 60 -6.49 20.76 0.54
C ALA A 60 -6.07 20.70 -0.94
N ARG A 61 -5.41 21.74 -1.44
CA ARG A 61 -4.86 21.77 -2.79
C ARG A 61 -3.77 20.71 -2.99
N ARG A 62 -2.82 20.58 -2.06
CA ARG A 62 -1.75 19.56 -2.13
C ARG A 62 -2.31 18.14 -2.14
N ILE A 63 -3.33 17.88 -1.32
CA ILE A 63 -4.04 16.59 -1.31
C ILE A 63 -4.74 16.35 -2.66
N ALA A 64 -5.44 17.35 -3.20
CA ALA A 64 -6.10 17.24 -4.49
C ALA A 64 -5.11 17.02 -5.66
N GLU A 65 -3.92 17.60 -5.56
CA GLU A 65 -2.80 17.39 -6.49
C GLU A 65 -2.08 16.06 -6.27
N ALA A 66 -2.49 15.28 -5.26
CA ALA A 66 -1.86 14.03 -4.82
C ALA A 66 -0.35 14.19 -4.55
N ASP A 67 0.03 15.24 -3.81
CA ASP A 67 1.42 15.48 -3.41
C ASP A 67 1.86 14.34 -2.47
N PRO A 68 2.86 13.52 -2.85
CA PRO A 68 3.25 12.34 -2.08
C PRO A 68 3.77 12.67 -0.68
N ARG A 69 4.26 13.87 -0.44
CA ARG A 69 4.72 14.30 0.88
C ARG A 69 3.62 14.25 1.95
N PHE A 70 2.35 14.35 1.54
CA PHE A 70 1.19 14.34 2.43
C PHE A 70 0.38 13.05 2.36
N LEU A 71 0.60 12.22 1.33
CA LEU A 71 -0.20 11.02 1.08
C LEU A 71 0.59 9.71 1.15
N ALA A 72 1.92 9.77 0.88
CA ALA A 72 2.71 8.55 0.87
C ALA A 72 2.92 8.01 2.29
N THR A 73 2.78 6.69 2.42
CA THR A 73 3.14 5.92 3.60
C THR A 73 4.10 4.81 3.19
N TYR A 74 4.44 3.92 4.09
CA TYR A 74 5.29 2.78 3.79
C TYR A 74 4.49 1.51 3.53
N TYR A 75 5.08 0.56 2.83
CA TYR A 75 4.71 -0.84 2.87
C TYR A 75 5.95 -1.74 3.01
N ALA A 76 5.78 -2.91 3.58
CA ALA A 76 6.82 -3.91 3.74
C ALA A 76 6.24 -5.31 3.56
N ILE A 77 6.97 -6.19 2.90
CA ILE A 77 6.59 -7.57 2.65
C ILE A 77 7.71 -8.48 3.17
N GLU A 78 7.36 -9.39 4.05
CA GLU A 78 8.29 -10.31 4.69
C GLU A 78 7.76 -11.75 4.62
N GLY A 79 8.60 -12.68 4.13
CA GLY A 79 8.32 -14.11 4.19
C GLY A 79 8.91 -14.74 5.45
N ILE A 80 8.10 -15.54 6.16
CA ILE A 80 8.54 -16.36 7.29
C ILE A 80 8.47 -17.81 6.86
N ASN A 81 9.56 -18.56 7.10
CA ASN A 81 9.74 -19.94 6.68
C ASN A 81 9.72 -20.16 5.15
N PHE A 82 9.74 -19.10 4.35
CA PHE A 82 9.91 -19.17 2.90
C PHE A 82 10.45 -17.85 2.35
N LYS A 83 10.96 -17.91 1.13
CA LYS A 83 11.36 -16.71 0.38
C LYS A 83 10.20 -16.31 -0.55
N PRO A 84 9.78 -15.05 -0.57
CA PRO A 84 8.78 -14.57 -1.52
C PRO A 84 9.12 -14.96 -2.97
N ALA A 85 8.12 -15.46 -3.70
CA ALA A 85 8.31 -16.02 -5.05
C ALA A 85 8.75 -14.94 -6.05
N SER A 86 8.14 -13.75 -5.97
CA SER A 86 8.50 -12.59 -6.80
C SER A 86 8.18 -11.30 -6.08
N LEU A 87 9.09 -10.34 -6.14
CA LEU A 87 8.89 -8.96 -5.69
C LEU A 87 9.06 -7.97 -6.84
N SER A 88 8.99 -8.43 -8.08
CA SER A 88 9.20 -7.59 -9.27
C SER A 88 8.14 -6.50 -9.44
N SER A 89 6.98 -6.66 -8.84
CA SER A 89 5.90 -5.67 -8.81
C SER A 89 5.91 -4.77 -7.58
N ALA A 90 6.84 -4.99 -6.64
CA ALA A 90 7.03 -4.14 -5.46
C ALA A 90 7.84 -2.89 -5.84
N LEU A 91 7.18 -1.93 -6.48
CA LEU A 91 7.78 -0.67 -6.88
C LEU A 91 8.03 0.23 -5.66
N ASP A 92 9.03 1.14 -5.76
CA ASP A 92 9.33 2.12 -4.71
C ASP A 92 8.15 3.05 -4.41
N THR A 93 7.37 3.36 -5.44
CA THR A 93 6.11 4.09 -5.32
C THR A 93 5.00 3.29 -5.97
N LEU A 94 3.96 3.02 -5.20
CA LEU A 94 2.85 2.17 -5.59
C LEU A 94 1.53 2.72 -5.02
N ASP A 95 0.57 2.99 -5.89
CA ASP A 95 -0.78 3.32 -5.42
C ASP A 95 -1.42 2.10 -4.73
N ALA A 96 -2.08 2.33 -3.59
CA ALA A 96 -2.64 1.28 -2.73
C ALA A 96 -3.48 0.20 -3.45
N PRO A 97 -4.27 0.52 -4.51
CA PRO A 97 -4.99 -0.52 -5.26
C PRO A 97 -4.13 -1.62 -5.86
N TYR A 98 -2.84 -1.39 -6.07
CA TYR A 98 -1.94 -2.38 -6.64
C TYR A 98 -1.26 -3.29 -5.59
N LEU A 99 -1.35 -2.94 -4.32
CA LEU A 99 -0.73 -3.74 -3.25
C LEU A 99 -1.17 -5.22 -3.26
N PRO A 100 -2.47 -5.55 -3.47
CA PRO A 100 -2.89 -6.95 -3.59
C PRO A 100 -2.17 -7.74 -4.67
N ILE A 101 -1.82 -7.12 -5.80
CA ILE A 101 -1.08 -7.77 -6.89
C ILE A 101 0.32 -8.17 -6.41
N VAL A 102 1.00 -7.24 -5.74
CA VAL A 102 2.34 -7.48 -5.17
C VAL A 102 2.29 -8.61 -4.14
N VAL A 103 1.26 -8.62 -3.29
CA VAL A 103 1.05 -9.66 -2.27
C VAL A 103 0.84 -11.03 -2.91
N MET A 104 -0.04 -11.14 -3.91
CA MET A 104 -0.29 -12.42 -4.59
C MET A 104 0.96 -12.94 -5.29
N GLU A 105 1.71 -12.09 -5.95
CA GLU A 105 2.97 -12.49 -6.61
C GLU A 105 4.05 -12.89 -5.60
N ALA A 106 4.17 -12.16 -4.50
CA ALA A 106 5.08 -12.52 -3.42
C ALA A 106 4.73 -13.89 -2.78
N ALA A 107 3.44 -14.18 -2.66
CA ALA A 107 2.94 -15.46 -2.17
C ALA A 107 3.00 -16.60 -3.21
N GLY A 108 3.37 -16.31 -4.46
CA GLY A 108 3.38 -17.32 -5.55
C GLY A 108 1.98 -17.72 -6.00
N LEU A 109 0.97 -16.90 -5.74
CA LEU A 109 -0.42 -17.16 -6.12
C LEU A 109 -0.72 -16.66 -7.54
N PRO A 110 -1.57 -17.36 -8.31
CA PRO A 110 -1.97 -16.90 -9.63
C PRO A 110 -2.87 -15.66 -9.53
N LEU A 111 -2.70 -14.74 -10.46
CA LEU A 111 -3.59 -13.60 -10.61
C LEU A 111 -4.85 -14.04 -11.39
N ASP A 112 -6.03 -13.72 -10.87
CA ASP A 112 -7.25 -13.83 -11.65
C ASP A 112 -7.28 -12.80 -12.80
N PRO A 113 -8.26 -12.90 -13.74
CA PRO A 113 -8.33 -11.98 -14.88
C PRO A 113 -8.42 -10.50 -14.49
N SER A 114 -9.07 -10.17 -13.38
CA SER A 114 -9.22 -8.78 -12.92
C SER A 114 -7.89 -8.23 -12.40
N PHE A 115 -7.19 -8.98 -11.57
CA PHE A 115 -5.84 -8.63 -11.10
C PHE A 115 -4.81 -8.64 -12.23
N ALA A 116 -4.94 -9.54 -13.21
CA ALA A 116 -4.08 -9.55 -14.38
C ALA A 116 -4.23 -8.26 -15.22
N GLU A 117 -5.47 -7.80 -15.43
CA GLU A 117 -5.71 -6.51 -16.12
C GLU A 117 -5.23 -5.34 -15.29
N GLN A 118 -5.49 -5.34 -13.98
CA GLN A 118 -4.99 -4.30 -13.07
C GLN A 118 -3.45 -4.23 -13.09
N LYS A 119 -2.77 -5.37 -13.17
CA LYS A 119 -1.30 -5.42 -13.33
C LYS A 119 -0.84 -4.80 -14.65
N ARG A 120 -1.59 -4.98 -15.75
CA ARG A 120 -1.27 -4.31 -17.02
C ARG A 120 -1.37 -2.78 -16.87
N VAL A 121 -2.40 -2.29 -16.16
CA VAL A 121 -2.55 -0.86 -15.83
C VAL A 121 -1.36 -0.41 -14.98
N MET A 122 -1.02 -1.14 -13.92
CA MET A 122 0.11 -0.84 -13.04
C MET A 122 1.42 -0.65 -13.82
N LYS A 123 1.74 -1.60 -14.71
CA LYS A 123 2.95 -1.52 -15.54
C LYS A 123 2.94 -0.31 -16.48
N ARG A 124 1.81 -0.08 -17.17
CA ARG A 124 1.63 1.03 -18.11
C ARG A 124 1.70 2.40 -17.42
N CYS A 125 1.27 2.46 -16.16
CA CYS A 125 1.15 3.66 -15.36
C CYS A 125 2.28 3.83 -14.32
N ASN A 126 3.30 2.97 -14.35
CA ASN A 126 4.43 2.98 -13.43
C ASN A 126 4.00 3.09 -11.95
N GLY A 127 3.08 2.22 -11.53
CA GLY A 127 2.59 2.17 -10.15
C GLY A 127 1.49 3.19 -9.80
N LEU A 128 1.18 4.13 -10.69
CA LEU A 128 0.10 5.11 -10.47
C LEU A 128 -1.23 4.57 -10.97
N PHE A 129 -2.29 4.71 -10.16
CA PHE A 129 -3.65 4.31 -10.54
C PHE A 129 -4.55 5.53 -10.77
N TYR A 130 -4.71 6.34 -9.73
CA TYR A 130 -5.65 7.46 -9.75
C TYR A 130 -5.27 8.60 -10.70
N ARG A 131 -3.98 8.81 -10.92
CA ARG A 131 -3.46 9.90 -11.76
C ARG A 131 -3.03 9.46 -13.16
N CYS A 132 -3.02 8.15 -13.42
CA CYS A 132 -2.63 7.63 -14.73
C CYS A 132 -3.55 8.17 -15.83
N ALA A 133 -2.97 8.79 -16.86
CA ALA A 133 -3.69 9.43 -17.95
C ALA A 133 -4.82 10.37 -17.44
N ALA A 134 -4.50 11.23 -16.47
CA ALA A 134 -5.46 12.13 -15.81
C ALA A 134 -6.70 11.38 -15.23
N GLY A 135 -6.51 10.16 -14.73
CA GLY A 135 -7.55 9.33 -14.15
C GLY A 135 -8.35 8.50 -15.17
N ALA A 136 -8.04 8.58 -16.45
CA ALA A 136 -8.77 7.83 -17.48
C ALA A 136 -8.61 6.30 -17.33
N GLU A 137 -7.42 5.83 -16.92
CA GLU A 137 -7.18 4.40 -16.73
C GLU A 137 -7.97 3.83 -15.55
N ALA A 138 -8.09 4.54 -14.44
CA ALA A 138 -8.92 4.12 -13.31
C ALA A 138 -10.40 4.04 -13.71
N LYS A 139 -10.90 5.04 -14.45
CA LYS A 139 -12.27 5.04 -14.97
C LYS A 139 -12.51 3.88 -15.94
N ARG A 140 -11.57 3.62 -16.85
CA ARG A 140 -11.63 2.49 -17.78
C ARG A 140 -11.68 1.16 -17.03
N PHE A 141 -10.80 0.97 -16.05
CA PHE A 141 -10.75 -0.26 -15.26
C PHE A 141 -12.04 -0.48 -14.47
N ASN A 142 -12.56 0.54 -13.79
CA ASN A 142 -13.84 0.45 -13.08
C ASN A 142 -15.01 0.08 -14.03
N ARG A 143 -15.02 0.62 -15.24
CA ARG A 143 -16.02 0.23 -16.24
C ARG A 143 -15.95 -1.25 -16.59
N LEU A 144 -14.75 -1.79 -16.80
CA LEU A 144 -14.55 -3.21 -17.05
C LEU A 144 -15.05 -4.08 -15.89
N LEU A 145 -14.84 -3.66 -14.64
CA LEU A 145 -15.35 -4.38 -13.47
C LEU A 145 -16.88 -4.39 -13.42
N ILE A 146 -17.54 -3.27 -13.80
CA ILE A 146 -19.00 -3.18 -13.90
C ILE A 146 -19.51 -4.10 -15.02
N GLU A 147 -18.91 -4.05 -16.21
CA GLU A 147 -19.28 -4.87 -17.37
C GLU A 147 -19.11 -6.38 -17.08
N ALA A 148 -18.09 -6.73 -16.29
CA ALA A 148 -17.86 -8.09 -15.80
C ALA A 148 -18.78 -8.51 -14.64
N GLY A 149 -19.64 -7.63 -14.14
CA GLY A 149 -20.53 -7.91 -13.00
C GLY A 149 -19.82 -8.03 -11.64
N LEU A 150 -18.54 -7.63 -11.55
CA LEU A 150 -17.75 -7.72 -10.32
C LEU A 150 -18.07 -6.60 -9.34
N ILE A 151 -18.52 -5.44 -9.82
CA ILE A 151 -19.02 -4.33 -8.99
C ILE A 151 -20.32 -3.81 -9.57
N LYS A 152 -21.17 -3.25 -8.70
CA LYS A 152 -22.42 -2.59 -9.12
C LYS A 152 -22.15 -1.14 -9.50
N ARG A 153 -22.90 -0.66 -10.50
CA ARG A 153 -22.95 0.77 -10.79
C ARG A 153 -23.73 1.46 -9.68
N LEU A 154 -23.11 2.47 -9.04
CA LEU A 154 -23.77 3.35 -8.08
C LEU A 154 -24.71 4.31 -8.78
#